data_4fb2fea622c61b988bf08009c8a09615
#
_entry.id   4fb2fea622c61b988bf08009c8a09615
#
_cell.length_a   1.000
_cell.length_b   1.000
_cell.length_c   1.000
_cell.angle_alpha   90.00
_cell.angle_beta   90.00
_cell.angle_gamma   90.00
#
_symmetry.space_group_name_H-M   'P 1'
#
loop_
_entity.id
_entity.type
_entity.pdbx_description
1 polymer ?
#
loop_
_entity_poly.entity_id
_entity_poly.type
_entity_poly.pdbx_seq_one_letter_code
_entity_poly.pdbx_strand_id
1 'polypeptide(L)'
;MSVKVKAGDLLISPPNMPDHRFHKAVMFLTHYNTSGAYALCLNKPTEHTLKDILKPLNLELSQDCNLYWGGPVAPTTVWMLHDNSWSVENTIKVNRDWSITSNLGMFHRMAEGHWPTRYRIMFGHASWAPGQLDMELDGKEPWDHDSSWLVVKDPNTDWLYNYEAAGLWTSSCSICSQQTVDSWMT
;
A
#
# COMPACT_ATOMS: atom_id res chain seq x y z
N MET A 1 14.99 1.66 -20.93
CA MET A 1 14.12 0.50 -20.70
C MET A 1 13.03 0.91 -19.72
N SER A 2 11.78 0.68 -20.06
CA SER A 2 10.68 0.95 -19.16
C SER A 2 10.73 0.00 -17.95
N VAL A 3 10.60 0.55 -16.75
CA VAL A 3 10.52 -0.24 -15.51
C VAL A 3 9.16 -0.92 -15.49
N LYS A 4 9.14 -2.25 -15.63
CA LYS A 4 7.88 -3.02 -15.55
C LYS A 4 7.49 -3.24 -14.09
N VAL A 5 6.25 -2.94 -13.75
CA VAL A 5 5.66 -3.20 -12.43
C VAL A 5 4.50 -4.19 -12.52
N LYS A 6 4.13 -4.77 -11.39
CA LYS A 6 2.97 -5.65 -11.25
C LYS A 6 2.31 -5.45 -9.88
N ALA A 7 1.10 -5.92 -9.73
CA ALA A 7 0.45 -5.95 -8.41
C ALA A 7 1.31 -6.72 -7.40
N GLY A 8 1.48 -6.15 -6.22
CA GLY A 8 2.35 -6.64 -5.16
C GLY A 8 3.73 -5.98 -5.09
N ASP A 9 4.15 -5.22 -6.11
CA ASP A 9 5.37 -4.42 -6.05
C ASP A 9 5.15 -3.17 -5.18
N LEU A 10 6.25 -2.57 -4.68
CA LEU A 10 6.20 -1.30 -3.97
C LEU A 10 6.67 -0.17 -4.88
N LEU A 11 5.99 0.96 -4.78
CA LEU A 11 6.42 2.23 -5.33
C LEU A 11 6.91 3.09 -4.17
N ILE A 12 8.16 3.51 -4.23
CA ILE A 12 8.80 4.31 -3.19
C ILE A 12 8.93 5.73 -3.72
N SER A 13 8.42 6.70 -2.98
CA SER A 13 8.56 8.09 -3.40
C SER A 13 10.03 8.51 -3.43
N PRO A 14 10.48 9.19 -4.50
CA PRO A 14 11.83 9.73 -4.54
C PRO A 14 11.99 10.87 -3.51
N PRO A 15 13.24 11.21 -3.12
CA PRO A 15 13.49 12.33 -2.21
C PRO A 15 12.89 13.66 -2.68
N ASN A 16 12.83 13.87 -3.99
CA ASN A 16 12.33 15.09 -4.64
C ASN A 16 10.87 14.95 -5.10
N MET A 17 10.07 14.13 -4.43
CA MET A 17 8.65 13.96 -4.78
C MET A 17 7.92 15.30 -4.85
N PRO A 18 7.36 15.70 -6.01
CA PRO A 18 6.72 17.01 -6.19
C PRO A 18 5.43 17.14 -5.37
N ASP A 19 4.68 16.06 -5.22
CA ASP A 19 3.44 16.03 -4.44
C ASP A 19 3.75 15.75 -2.97
N HIS A 20 3.59 16.77 -2.12
CA HIS A 20 3.86 16.67 -0.68
C HIS A 20 3.07 15.58 0.03
N ARG A 21 1.90 15.21 -0.48
CA ARG A 21 1.09 14.12 0.09
C ARG A 21 1.83 12.79 0.05
N PHE A 22 2.64 12.58 -0.97
CA PHE A 22 3.45 11.37 -1.16
C PHE A 22 4.89 11.51 -0.68
N HIS A 23 5.25 12.60 0.00
CA HIS A 23 6.61 12.74 0.54
C HIS A 23 6.94 11.57 1.48
N LYS A 24 8.07 10.89 1.22
CA LYS A 24 8.49 9.66 1.93
C LYS A 24 7.40 8.58 2.00
N ALA A 25 6.57 8.46 0.97
CA ALA A 25 5.53 7.44 0.90
C ALA A 25 6.08 6.09 0.40
N VAL A 26 5.55 5.02 0.97
CA VAL A 26 5.71 3.64 0.49
C VAL A 26 4.34 3.16 0.06
N MET A 27 4.17 2.93 -1.24
CA MET A 27 2.90 2.56 -1.85
C MET A 27 2.92 1.09 -2.24
N PHE A 28 1.94 0.32 -1.78
CA PHE A 28 1.74 -1.06 -2.20
C PHE A 28 0.80 -1.10 -3.41
N LEU A 29 1.31 -1.56 -4.54
CA LEU A 29 0.56 -1.62 -5.80
C LEU A 29 -0.44 -2.79 -5.74
N THR A 30 -1.72 -2.47 -5.62
CA THR A 30 -2.78 -3.47 -5.49
C THR A 30 -3.33 -3.94 -6.84
N HIS A 31 -3.24 -3.09 -7.85
CA HIS A 31 -3.74 -3.34 -9.18
C HIS A 31 -2.93 -2.58 -10.22
N TYR A 32 -2.63 -3.24 -11.33
CA TYR A 32 -1.95 -2.65 -12.48
C TYR A 32 -2.32 -3.40 -13.76
N ASN A 33 -2.93 -2.68 -14.68
CA ASN A 33 -3.23 -3.17 -16.03
C ASN A 33 -3.43 -2.01 -17.01
N THR A 34 -3.90 -2.33 -18.20
CA THR A 34 -4.17 -1.34 -19.27
C THR A 34 -5.27 -0.33 -18.92
N SER A 35 -6.08 -0.58 -17.91
CA SER A 35 -7.12 0.34 -17.43
C SER A 35 -6.64 1.30 -16.35
N GLY A 36 -5.40 1.15 -15.86
CA GLY A 36 -4.79 1.99 -14.86
C GLY A 36 -4.14 1.22 -13.72
N ALA A 37 -3.84 1.94 -12.64
CA ALA A 37 -3.21 1.37 -11.46
C ALA A 37 -3.85 1.90 -10.17
N TYR A 38 -3.82 1.07 -9.11
CA TYR A 38 -4.25 1.44 -7.76
C TYR A 38 -3.19 1.02 -6.75
N ALA A 39 -2.98 1.83 -5.72
CA ALA A 39 -2.05 1.53 -4.65
C ALA A 39 -2.56 2.03 -3.29
N LEU A 40 -2.03 1.43 -2.23
CA LEU A 40 -2.29 1.80 -0.84
C LEU A 40 -0.98 2.29 -0.20
N CYS A 41 -1.02 3.50 0.37
CA CYS A 41 0.10 4.02 1.16
C CYS A 41 0.18 3.27 2.49
N LEU A 42 1.36 2.78 2.84
CA LEU A 42 1.56 1.88 3.97
C LEU A 42 2.09 2.57 5.23
N ASN A 43 2.70 3.74 5.11
CA ASN A 43 3.54 4.32 6.16
C ASN A 43 3.13 5.73 6.61
N LYS A 44 1.88 6.09 6.41
CA LYS A 44 1.31 7.37 6.86
C LYS A 44 0.27 7.12 7.96
N PRO A 45 0.67 6.99 9.25
CA PRO A 45 -0.28 6.81 10.34
C PRO A 45 -1.14 8.06 10.51
N THR A 46 -2.38 7.84 10.93
CA THR A 46 -3.33 8.90 11.32
C THR A 46 -3.45 8.97 12.85
N GLU A 47 -4.19 9.93 13.35
CA GLU A 47 -4.51 10.04 14.78
C GLU A 47 -5.69 9.14 15.19
N HIS A 48 -6.30 8.42 14.26
CA HIS A 48 -7.47 7.59 14.49
C HIS A 48 -7.10 6.12 14.71
N THR A 49 -7.89 5.47 15.55
CA THR A 49 -7.84 4.01 15.72
C THR A 49 -9.07 3.34 15.13
N LEU A 50 -9.00 2.02 14.96
CA LEU A 50 -10.11 1.25 14.45
C LEU A 50 -11.35 1.35 15.37
N LYS A 51 -11.16 1.31 16.69
CA LYS A 51 -12.25 1.49 17.65
C LYS A 51 -12.93 2.83 17.49
N ASP A 52 -12.20 3.89 17.20
CA ASP A 52 -12.77 5.22 17.01
C ASP A 52 -13.77 5.26 15.87
N ILE A 53 -13.44 4.67 14.72
CA ILE A 53 -14.32 4.69 13.54
C ILE A 53 -15.48 3.70 13.65
N LEU A 54 -15.37 2.68 14.49
CA LEU A 54 -16.41 1.65 14.66
C LEU A 54 -17.41 1.97 15.78
N LYS A 55 -17.16 3.00 16.59
CA LYS A 55 -18.11 3.47 17.63
C LYS A 55 -19.55 3.61 17.13
N PRO A 56 -19.81 4.23 15.96
CA PRO A 56 -21.18 4.38 15.45
C PRO A 56 -21.86 3.05 15.09
N LEU A 57 -21.09 1.99 14.86
CA LEU A 57 -21.62 0.66 14.51
C LEU A 57 -21.91 -0.21 15.73
N ASN A 58 -21.59 0.25 16.94
CA ASN A 58 -21.73 -0.51 18.19
C ASN A 58 -21.03 -1.89 18.14
N LEU A 59 -19.92 -1.99 17.40
CA LEU A 59 -19.11 -3.20 17.33
C LEU A 59 -18.04 -3.17 18.41
N GLU A 60 -18.00 -4.21 19.24
CA GLU A 60 -16.96 -4.41 20.24
C GLU A 60 -15.82 -5.24 19.62
N LEU A 61 -14.62 -4.69 19.66
CA LEU A 61 -13.43 -5.35 19.19
C LEU A 61 -12.56 -5.83 20.35
N SER A 62 -12.04 -7.05 20.24
CA SER A 62 -11.11 -7.64 21.22
C SER A 62 -9.76 -6.93 21.24
N GLN A 63 -9.37 -6.29 20.15
CA GLN A 63 -8.13 -5.53 20.01
C GLN A 63 -8.37 -4.25 19.24
N ASP A 64 -7.39 -3.35 19.21
CA ASP A 64 -7.43 -2.09 18.49
C ASP A 64 -6.17 -1.96 17.62
N CYS A 65 -6.22 -1.09 16.62
CA CYS A 65 -5.06 -0.77 15.79
C CYS A 65 -5.14 0.65 15.27
N ASN A 66 -3.97 1.22 14.97
CA ASN A 66 -3.87 2.50 14.31
C ASN A 66 -4.35 2.40 12.86
N LEU A 67 -4.96 3.49 12.39
CA LEU A 67 -5.35 3.63 11.00
C LEU A 67 -4.35 4.47 10.23
N TYR A 68 -4.22 4.18 8.95
CA TYR A 68 -3.27 4.83 8.05
C TYR A 68 -4.00 5.61 6.96
N TRP A 69 -3.32 6.59 6.41
CA TRP A 69 -3.76 7.23 5.17
C TRP A 69 -3.28 6.38 3.99
N GLY A 70 -4.22 5.87 3.20
CA GLY A 70 -3.92 5.01 2.05
C GLY A 70 -3.77 5.75 0.74
N GLY A 71 -4.31 6.97 0.65
CA GLY A 71 -4.23 7.81 -0.53
C GLY A 71 -5.34 8.84 -0.62
N PRO A 72 -5.28 9.73 -1.61
CA PRO A 72 -6.19 10.88 -1.72
C PRO A 72 -7.56 10.53 -2.34
N VAL A 73 -7.70 9.39 -2.99
CA VAL A 73 -8.93 8.98 -3.69
C VAL A 73 -9.86 8.26 -2.74
N ALA A 74 -11.14 8.57 -2.79
CA ALA A 74 -12.19 8.00 -1.92
C ALA A 74 -11.77 7.99 -0.43
N PRO A 75 -11.48 9.15 0.17
CA PRO A 75 -10.84 9.27 1.50
C PRO A 75 -11.68 8.71 2.65
N THR A 76 -12.95 8.42 2.43
CA THR A 76 -13.86 7.81 3.41
C THR A 76 -13.97 6.28 3.25
N THR A 77 -13.40 5.73 2.21
CA THR A 77 -13.37 4.27 2.00
C THR A 77 -12.27 3.66 2.85
N VAL A 78 -12.63 2.68 3.66
CA VAL A 78 -11.69 1.94 4.49
C VAL A 78 -11.24 0.69 3.75
N TRP A 79 -9.93 0.53 3.62
CA TRP A 79 -9.28 -0.63 3.04
C TRP A 79 -8.50 -1.40 4.10
N MET A 80 -8.52 -2.70 4.02
CA MET A 80 -7.63 -3.56 4.77
C MET A 80 -6.73 -4.32 3.81
N LEU A 81 -5.41 -4.10 3.91
CA LEU A 81 -4.41 -4.97 3.32
C LEU A 81 -4.12 -6.08 4.32
N HIS A 82 -4.21 -7.34 3.90
CA HIS A 82 -4.05 -8.48 4.80
C HIS A 82 -3.44 -9.70 4.10
N ASP A 83 -2.92 -10.63 4.88
CA ASP A 83 -2.43 -11.90 4.35
C ASP A 83 -3.59 -12.80 3.88
N ASN A 84 -3.26 -13.82 3.09
CA ASN A 84 -4.24 -14.72 2.49
C ASN A 84 -4.77 -15.82 3.43
N SER A 85 -4.43 -15.77 4.73
CA SER A 85 -5.00 -16.69 5.73
C SER A 85 -6.45 -16.39 6.08
N TRP A 86 -6.95 -15.23 5.65
CA TRP A 86 -8.24 -14.68 6.03
C TRP A 86 -8.97 -14.10 4.81
N SER A 87 -10.28 -14.16 4.80
CA SER A 87 -11.12 -13.55 3.76
C SER A 87 -12.54 -13.34 4.23
N VAL A 88 -13.23 -12.41 3.60
CA VAL A 88 -14.67 -12.21 3.63
C VAL A 88 -15.19 -12.08 2.20
N GLU A 89 -16.49 -11.92 2.05
CA GLU A 89 -17.09 -11.64 0.74
C GLU A 89 -16.44 -10.40 0.10
N ASN A 90 -16.21 -10.45 -1.21
CA ASN A 90 -15.56 -9.39 -2.00
C ASN A 90 -14.08 -9.11 -1.63
N THR A 91 -13.41 -10.02 -0.93
CA THR A 91 -11.95 -9.96 -0.80
C THR A 91 -11.30 -10.12 -2.16
N ILE A 92 -10.38 -9.23 -2.50
CA ILE A 92 -9.64 -9.22 -3.77
C ILE A 92 -8.21 -9.72 -3.51
N LYS A 93 -7.84 -10.82 -4.14
CA LYS A 93 -6.48 -11.34 -4.07
C LYS A 93 -5.55 -10.50 -4.94
N VAL A 94 -4.50 -9.95 -4.34
CA VAL A 94 -3.48 -9.14 -5.04
C VAL A 94 -2.39 -10.04 -5.61
N ASN A 95 -1.83 -10.92 -4.78
CA ASN A 95 -0.81 -11.89 -5.18
C ASN A 95 -0.88 -13.15 -4.30
N ARG A 96 0.15 -14.00 -4.33
CA ARG A 96 0.19 -15.24 -3.53
C ARG A 96 0.11 -15.02 -2.02
N ASP A 97 0.55 -13.86 -1.53
CA ASP A 97 0.71 -13.59 -0.09
C ASP A 97 -0.33 -12.59 0.45
N TRP A 98 -0.87 -11.71 -0.42
CA TRP A 98 -1.66 -10.55 -0.02
C TRP A 98 -3.00 -10.45 -0.71
N SER A 99 -3.98 -9.97 0.07
CA SER A 99 -5.32 -9.59 -0.38
C SER A 99 -5.70 -8.22 0.16
N ILE A 100 -6.68 -7.60 -0.46
CA ILE A 100 -7.32 -6.37 0.02
C ILE A 100 -8.82 -6.58 0.19
N THR A 101 -9.39 -5.92 1.17
CA THR A 101 -10.82 -5.93 1.47
C THR A 101 -11.29 -4.54 1.82
N SER A 102 -12.46 -4.13 1.31
CA SER A 102 -13.13 -2.88 1.69
C SER A 102 -14.63 -3.08 1.99
N ASN A 103 -15.01 -4.26 2.43
CA ASN A 103 -16.39 -4.61 2.76
C ASN A 103 -16.62 -4.44 4.26
N LEU A 104 -17.76 -3.84 4.65
CA LEU A 104 -18.12 -3.69 6.07
C LEU A 104 -18.21 -5.03 6.82
N GLY A 105 -18.47 -6.14 6.12
CA GLY A 105 -18.42 -7.49 6.68
C GLY A 105 -17.09 -7.84 7.35
N MET A 106 -16.00 -7.19 6.94
CA MET A 106 -14.68 -7.38 7.58
C MET A 106 -14.72 -6.99 9.07
N PHE A 107 -15.40 -5.89 9.43
CA PHE A 107 -15.50 -5.43 10.81
C PHE A 107 -16.36 -6.34 11.67
N HIS A 108 -17.46 -6.88 11.12
CA HIS A 108 -18.26 -7.88 11.81
C HIS A 108 -17.45 -9.15 12.09
N ARG A 109 -16.70 -9.62 11.10
CA ARG A 109 -15.83 -10.78 11.24
C ARG A 109 -14.74 -10.58 12.31
N MET A 110 -14.16 -9.38 12.34
CA MET A 110 -13.18 -9.00 13.36
C MET A 110 -13.81 -8.88 14.76
N ALA A 111 -15.05 -8.36 14.87
CA ALA A 111 -15.79 -8.32 16.13
C ALA A 111 -16.13 -9.71 16.68
N GLU A 112 -16.32 -10.70 15.79
CA GLU A 112 -16.48 -12.12 16.16
C GLU A 112 -15.15 -12.77 16.62
N GLY A 113 -14.06 -12.04 16.64
CA GLY A 113 -12.74 -12.54 17.05
C GLY A 113 -11.91 -13.14 15.93
N HIS A 114 -12.37 -13.09 14.67
CA HIS A 114 -11.65 -13.63 13.52
C HIS A 114 -10.87 -12.52 12.82
N TRP A 115 -9.58 -12.44 13.11
CA TRP A 115 -8.63 -11.46 12.56
C TRP A 115 -7.65 -12.12 11.59
N PRO A 116 -7.19 -11.41 10.54
CA PRO A 116 -6.04 -11.87 9.79
C PRO A 116 -4.79 -11.91 10.67
N THR A 117 -3.84 -12.75 10.33
CA THR A 117 -2.56 -12.82 11.06
C THR A 117 -1.77 -11.55 10.88
N ARG A 118 -1.78 -11.00 9.66
CA ARG A 118 -1.08 -9.77 9.30
C ARG A 118 -2.02 -8.86 8.54
N TYR A 119 -2.13 -7.62 8.97
CA TYR A 119 -3.02 -6.65 8.34
C TYR A 119 -2.58 -5.22 8.61
N ARG A 120 -3.05 -4.33 7.76
CA ARG A 120 -3.01 -2.88 7.95
C ARG A 120 -4.28 -2.27 7.40
N ILE A 121 -4.87 -1.34 8.16
CA ILE A 121 -6.13 -0.69 7.79
C ILE A 121 -5.85 0.77 7.46
N MET A 122 -6.39 1.25 6.34
CA MET A 122 -6.14 2.58 5.85
C MET A 122 -7.37 3.21 5.20
N PHE A 123 -7.38 4.55 5.16
CA PHE A 123 -8.39 5.33 4.45
C PHE A 123 -7.92 5.75 3.08
N GLY A 124 -8.80 5.62 2.09
CA GLY A 124 -8.52 6.04 0.72
C GLY A 124 -7.47 5.19 0.03
N HIS A 125 -7.19 5.56 -1.21
CA HIS A 125 -6.18 4.91 -2.05
C HIS A 125 -5.58 5.92 -3.03
N ALA A 126 -4.51 5.55 -3.71
CA ALA A 126 -4.00 6.26 -4.87
C ALA A 126 -4.43 5.55 -6.15
N SER A 127 -4.66 6.32 -7.21
CA SER A 127 -4.98 5.78 -8.52
C SER A 127 -4.27 6.54 -9.62
N TRP A 128 -3.91 5.83 -10.68
CA TRP A 128 -3.35 6.35 -11.91
C TRP A 128 -4.26 5.98 -13.09
N ALA A 129 -4.48 6.96 -13.96
CA ALA A 129 -5.18 6.72 -15.22
C ALA A 129 -4.39 5.73 -16.13
N PRO A 130 -5.02 5.17 -17.17
CA PRO A 130 -4.33 4.30 -18.12
C PRO A 130 -3.02 4.91 -18.64
N GLY A 131 -1.89 4.22 -18.46
CA GLY A 131 -0.55 4.65 -18.88
C GLY A 131 0.09 5.76 -18.06
N GLN A 132 -0.61 6.36 -17.11
CA GLN A 132 -0.06 7.44 -16.28
C GLN A 132 1.12 6.95 -15.42
N LEU A 133 0.97 5.81 -14.73
CA LEU A 133 2.05 5.27 -13.91
C LEU A 133 3.29 4.94 -14.75
N ASP A 134 3.10 4.43 -15.97
CA ASP A 134 4.22 4.15 -16.88
C ASP A 134 5.00 5.42 -17.24
N MET A 135 4.30 6.53 -17.50
CA MET A 135 4.95 7.82 -17.77
C MET A 135 5.72 8.33 -16.55
N GLU A 136 5.16 8.22 -15.36
CA GLU A 136 5.82 8.59 -14.10
C GLU A 136 7.06 7.73 -13.82
N LEU A 137 7.00 6.43 -14.10
CA LEU A 137 8.12 5.51 -13.95
C LEU A 137 9.24 5.73 -14.99
N ASP A 138 8.87 6.11 -16.19
CA ASP A 138 9.82 6.40 -17.28
C ASP A 138 10.45 7.81 -17.19
N GLY A 139 10.01 8.65 -16.23
CA GLY A 139 10.44 10.03 -16.11
C GLY A 139 10.11 10.88 -17.33
N LYS A 140 8.96 10.62 -17.97
CA LYS A 140 8.46 11.41 -19.11
C LYS A 140 7.74 12.64 -18.62
N GLU A 141 7.83 13.72 -19.36
CA GLU A 141 7.14 14.97 -19.01
C GLU A 141 5.67 14.76 -18.66
N PRO A 142 5.17 15.44 -17.62
CA PRO A 142 5.83 16.48 -16.79
C PRO A 142 6.74 15.93 -15.67
N TRP A 143 6.92 14.63 -15.57
CA TRP A 143 7.82 14.00 -14.59
C TRP A 143 9.24 13.89 -15.16
N ASP A 144 10.24 14.04 -14.31
CA ASP A 144 11.63 13.78 -14.63
C ASP A 144 12.15 12.53 -13.88
N HIS A 145 13.35 12.08 -14.22
CA HIS A 145 13.91 10.88 -13.59
C HIS A 145 14.15 11.05 -12.09
N ASP A 146 14.43 12.27 -11.63
CA ASP A 146 14.70 12.55 -10.21
C ASP A 146 13.40 12.56 -9.37
N SER A 147 12.25 12.74 -10.00
CA SER A 147 10.93 12.69 -9.39
C SER A 147 10.14 11.42 -9.69
N SER A 148 10.74 10.46 -10.39
CA SER A 148 10.14 9.16 -10.69
C SER A 148 10.05 8.25 -9.47
N TRP A 149 9.00 7.42 -9.42
CA TRP A 149 8.89 6.38 -8.40
C TRP A 149 10.06 5.38 -8.48
N LEU A 150 10.64 5.07 -7.34
CA LEU A 150 11.52 3.92 -7.20
C LEU A 150 10.68 2.66 -6.99
N VAL A 151 11.18 1.50 -7.44
CA VAL A 151 10.41 0.25 -7.40
C VAL A 151 11.15 -0.81 -6.60
N VAL A 152 10.47 -1.42 -5.63
CA VAL A 152 10.91 -2.66 -4.99
C VAL A 152 10.07 -3.81 -5.54
N LYS A 153 10.74 -4.77 -6.17
CA LYS A 153 10.11 -5.94 -6.75
C LYS A 153 9.90 -7.03 -5.72
N ASP A 154 8.75 -7.70 -5.77
CA ASP A 154 8.43 -8.87 -4.93
C ASP A 154 8.90 -8.69 -3.48
N PRO A 155 8.45 -7.64 -2.75
CA PRO A 155 8.90 -7.40 -1.38
C PRO A 155 8.58 -8.61 -0.51
N ASN A 156 9.52 -8.96 0.39
CA ASN A 156 9.30 -10.02 1.35
C ASN A 156 8.12 -9.65 2.27
N THR A 157 7.20 -10.57 2.47
CA THR A 157 6.00 -10.36 3.29
C THR A 157 6.31 -9.97 4.73
N ASP A 158 7.38 -10.53 5.30
CA ASP A 158 7.78 -10.23 6.67
C ASP A 158 8.34 -8.81 6.83
N TRP A 159 8.94 -8.29 5.78
CA TRP A 159 9.52 -6.96 5.75
C TRP A 159 8.50 -5.85 6.09
N LEU A 160 7.28 -5.92 5.54
CA LEU A 160 6.25 -4.91 5.75
C LEU A 160 5.89 -4.70 7.23
N TYR A 161 6.00 -5.75 8.05
CA TYR A 161 5.63 -5.75 9.46
C TYR A 161 6.83 -5.61 10.42
N ASN A 162 8.03 -5.78 9.92
CA ASN A 162 9.25 -5.68 10.72
C ASN A 162 9.70 -4.24 10.94
N TYR A 163 9.15 -3.29 10.18
CA TYR A 163 9.49 -1.88 10.29
C TYR A 163 8.29 -1.06 10.74
N GLU A 164 8.54 -0.19 11.71
CA GLU A 164 7.58 0.86 12.03
C GLU A 164 7.40 1.80 10.83
N ALA A 165 6.24 2.45 10.75
CA ALA A 165 5.89 3.33 9.63
C ALA A 165 6.99 4.37 9.32
N ALA A 166 7.61 4.95 10.37
CA ALA A 166 8.67 5.94 10.23
C ALA A 166 9.94 5.40 9.54
N GLY A 167 10.30 4.13 9.77
CA GLY A 167 11.48 3.49 9.20
C GLY A 167 11.25 2.85 7.82
N LEU A 168 9.99 2.68 7.42
CA LEU A 168 9.63 1.89 6.25
C LEU A 168 10.17 2.49 4.95
N TRP A 169 10.12 3.80 4.78
CA TRP A 169 10.63 4.47 3.60
C TRP A 169 12.15 4.29 3.45
N THR A 170 12.92 4.55 4.51
CA THR A 170 14.39 4.41 4.49
C THR A 170 14.80 2.97 4.18
N SER A 171 14.16 2.00 4.80
CA SER A 171 14.40 0.57 4.56
C SER A 171 14.05 0.16 3.13
N SER A 172 12.96 0.70 2.58
CA SER A 172 12.54 0.47 1.20
C SER A 172 13.54 1.02 0.19
N CYS A 173 14.08 2.21 0.44
CA CYS A 173 15.13 2.80 -0.39
C CYS A 173 16.39 1.91 -0.42
N SER A 174 16.77 1.36 0.73
CA SER A 174 17.92 0.44 0.82
C SER A 174 17.70 -0.84 0.02
N ILE A 175 16.50 -1.44 0.09
CA ILE A 175 16.14 -2.63 -0.69
C ILE A 175 16.14 -2.31 -2.19
N CYS A 176 15.59 -1.18 -2.59
CA CYS A 176 15.59 -0.74 -3.99
C CYS A 176 17.02 -0.62 -4.53
N SER A 177 17.91 0.00 -3.77
CA SER A 177 19.32 0.14 -4.14
C SER A 177 20.00 -1.21 -4.27
N GLN A 178 19.76 -2.15 -3.37
CA GLN A 178 20.32 -3.50 -3.44
C GLN A 178 19.81 -4.26 -4.65
N GLN A 179 18.52 -4.25 -4.92
CA GLN A 179 17.93 -4.90 -6.10
C GLN A 179 18.50 -4.33 -7.42
N THR A 180 18.79 -3.03 -7.46
CA THR A 180 19.41 -2.39 -8.61
C THR A 180 20.85 -2.90 -8.82
N VAL A 181 21.66 -2.97 -7.76
CA VAL A 181 23.03 -3.51 -7.83
C VAL A 181 23.01 -4.97 -8.27
N ASP A 182 22.15 -5.80 -7.66
CA ASP A 182 22.05 -7.23 -8.01
C ASP A 182 21.67 -7.42 -9.48
N SER A 183 20.84 -6.53 -10.05
CA SER A 183 20.46 -6.59 -11.47
C SER A 183 21.62 -6.28 -12.44
N TRP A 184 22.64 -5.54 -11.98
CA TRP A 184 23.83 -5.24 -12.79
C TRP A 184 24.86 -6.37 -12.74
N MET A 185 24.78 -7.24 -11.72
CA MET A 185 25.72 -8.34 -11.54
C MET A 185 25.27 -9.64 -12.23
N THR A 186 24.06 -9.69 -12.77
CA THR A 186 23.49 -10.82 -13.53
C THR A 186 23.45 -10.53 -15.02
#